data_b9f6204bb17b19c85030c9a05018b936
#
_entry.id   b9f6204bb17b19c85030c9a05018b936
#
_cell.length_a   1.000
_cell.length_b   1.000
_cell.length_c   1.000
_cell.angle_alpha   90.00
_cell.angle_beta   90.00
_cell.angle_gamma   90.00
#
_symmetry.space_group_name_H-M   'P 1'
#
loop_
_entity.id
_entity.type
_entity.pdbx_description
1 polymer ?
#
loop_
_entity_poly.entity_id
_entity_poly.type
_entity_poly.pdbx_seq_one_letter_code
_entity_poly.pdbx_strand_id
1 'polypeptide(L)'
;MIGNAIILRNTDLAAQMLYEKPEWANRLPDECGGMFDVLTEQEQSICLAVQDEFRLYANLQHKLENEVQQMTPTGQSYGPRVLDTAHSLAMVAPYYAVCCKPEAAAILRADQKAPWQPLSEKTLIEKWACVRNSVGCLTSDISIPSFGEYVYRLQDTAMQQRAFNAALALYRLSAGQRRAALDKVLAEHSSPSRKLSWNEQERMIYFDAYSPNKAPDPIPVNLNAGK
;
A
#
# COMPACT_ATOMS: atom_id res chain seq x y z
N MET A 1 9.03 0.29 -2.39
CA MET A 1 8.36 -0.42 -3.52
C MET A 1 8.89 -1.84 -3.70
N ILE A 2 10.20 -2.03 -3.86
CA ILE A 2 10.81 -3.37 -4.09
C ILE A 2 10.50 -4.33 -2.93
N GLY A 3 10.58 -3.89 -1.67
CA GLY A 3 10.34 -4.75 -0.51
C GLY A 3 8.97 -5.41 -0.48
N ASN A 4 7.90 -4.69 -0.82
CA ASN A 4 6.56 -5.25 -0.85
C ASN A 4 6.39 -6.35 -1.91
N ALA A 5 6.97 -6.16 -3.11
CA ALA A 5 6.94 -7.17 -4.16
C ALA A 5 7.71 -8.45 -3.77
N ILE A 6 8.81 -8.28 -3.02
CA ILE A 6 9.59 -9.41 -2.49
C ILE A 6 8.77 -10.17 -1.44
N ILE A 7 8.12 -9.47 -0.50
CA ILE A 7 7.27 -10.11 0.53
C ILE A 7 6.16 -10.91 -0.14
N LEU A 8 5.39 -10.32 -1.06
CA LEU A 8 4.33 -11.01 -1.79
C LEU A 8 4.86 -12.25 -2.50
N ARG A 9 5.93 -12.11 -3.27
CA ARG A 9 6.51 -13.23 -4.02
C ARG A 9 6.98 -14.36 -3.12
N ASN A 10 7.59 -14.04 -1.99
CA ASN A 10 8.04 -15.04 -1.02
C ASN A 10 6.85 -15.74 -0.35
N THR A 11 5.78 -14.99 -0.03
CA THR A 11 4.54 -15.56 0.53
C THR A 11 3.88 -16.53 -0.46
N ASP A 12 3.80 -16.18 -1.73
CA ASP A 12 3.23 -17.04 -2.77
C ASP A 12 4.04 -18.33 -2.96
N LEU A 13 5.36 -18.21 -3.03
CA LEU A 13 6.25 -19.37 -3.15
C LEU A 13 6.14 -20.30 -1.92
N ALA A 14 6.10 -19.74 -0.73
CA ALA A 14 5.93 -20.51 0.49
C ALA A 14 4.55 -21.20 0.55
N ALA A 15 3.48 -20.52 0.08
CA ALA A 15 2.15 -21.11 0.00
C ALA A 15 2.09 -22.28 -0.98
N GLN A 16 2.71 -22.15 -2.15
CA GLN A 16 2.83 -23.25 -3.11
C GLN A 16 3.63 -24.43 -2.52
N MET A 17 4.74 -24.14 -1.86
CA MET A 17 5.54 -25.18 -1.21
C MET A 17 4.75 -25.92 -0.11
N LEU A 18 3.98 -25.21 0.70
CA LEU A 18 3.11 -25.83 1.71
C LEU A 18 1.99 -26.67 1.09
N TYR A 19 1.44 -26.23 -0.04
CA TYR A 19 0.43 -27.00 -0.76
C TYR A 19 0.97 -28.34 -1.24
N GLU A 20 2.21 -28.38 -1.74
CA GLU A 20 2.89 -29.57 -2.21
C GLU A 20 3.47 -30.43 -1.07
N LYS A 21 3.99 -29.77 -0.03
CA LYS A 21 4.71 -30.39 1.08
C LYS A 21 4.23 -29.87 2.43
N PRO A 22 3.05 -30.33 2.90
CA PRO A 22 2.44 -29.86 4.15
C PRO A 22 3.29 -30.05 5.40
N GLU A 23 4.20 -31.01 5.40
CA GLU A 23 5.12 -31.29 6.51
C GLU A 23 6.07 -30.14 6.83
N TRP A 24 6.25 -29.20 5.90
CA TRP A 24 7.08 -28.02 6.12
C TRP A 24 6.41 -26.96 7.02
N ALA A 25 5.10 -27.10 7.29
CA ALA A 25 4.36 -26.16 8.12
C ALA A 25 4.96 -25.96 9.54
N ASN A 26 5.63 -26.95 10.08
CA ASN A 26 6.29 -26.86 11.39
C ASN A 26 7.69 -26.28 11.33
N ARG A 27 8.35 -26.29 10.17
CA ARG A 27 9.74 -25.85 9.98
C ARG A 27 9.87 -24.43 9.46
N LEU A 28 8.95 -24.02 8.58
CA LEU A 28 8.99 -22.71 7.92
C LEU A 28 9.18 -21.52 8.86
N PRO A 29 8.44 -21.40 9.98
CA PRO A 29 8.62 -20.27 10.89
C PRO A 29 10.01 -20.20 11.50
N ASP A 30 10.60 -21.35 11.83
CA ASP A 30 11.92 -21.42 12.45
C ASP A 30 13.04 -21.12 11.44
N GLU A 31 12.86 -21.54 10.19
CA GLU A 31 13.87 -21.36 9.14
C GLU A 31 13.80 -19.98 8.47
N CYS A 32 12.61 -19.39 8.39
CA CYS A 32 12.39 -18.10 7.69
C CYS A 32 12.29 -16.89 8.64
N GLY A 33 12.33 -17.10 9.96
CA GLY A 33 12.19 -16.04 10.96
C GLY A 33 10.89 -15.26 10.77
N GLY A 34 10.90 -13.96 11.03
CA GLY A 34 9.74 -13.07 10.92
C GLY A 34 9.28 -12.72 9.49
N MET A 35 9.78 -13.42 8.45
CA MET A 35 9.46 -13.10 7.04
C MET A 35 7.95 -13.12 6.73
N PHE A 36 7.20 -13.96 7.45
CA PHE A 36 5.76 -14.11 7.26
C PHE A 36 4.93 -13.43 8.35
N ASP A 37 5.57 -12.66 9.24
CA ASP A 37 4.84 -11.87 10.21
C ASP A 37 3.99 -10.83 9.49
N VAL A 38 2.78 -10.62 10.00
CA VAL A 38 1.88 -9.62 9.43
C VAL A 38 2.47 -8.24 9.61
N LEU A 39 2.55 -7.47 8.52
CA LEU A 39 3.02 -6.10 8.57
C LEU A 39 2.27 -5.31 9.66
N THR A 40 3.03 -4.70 10.55
CA THR A 40 2.52 -3.79 11.56
C THR A 40 1.95 -2.51 10.92
N GLU A 41 1.18 -1.74 11.66
CA GLU A 41 0.68 -0.45 11.18
C GLU A 41 1.82 0.50 10.79
N GLN A 42 2.95 0.42 11.49
CA GLN A 42 4.13 1.25 11.19
C GLN A 42 4.78 0.82 9.86
N GLU A 43 4.87 -0.47 9.58
CA GLU A 43 5.42 -1.00 8.33
C GLU A 43 4.48 -0.78 7.14
N GLN A 44 3.17 -0.71 7.39
CA GLN A 44 2.17 -0.32 6.39
C GLN A 44 2.15 1.19 6.15
N SER A 45 2.72 2.00 7.05
CA SER A 45 2.75 3.45 6.92
C SER A 45 3.74 3.88 5.85
N ILE A 46 3.28 4.71 4.93
CA ILE A 46 4.13 5.35 3.92
C ILE A 46 4.58 6.74 4.33
N CYS A 47 4.33 7.16 5.58
CA CYS A 47 4.59 8.54 6.04
C CYS A 47 6.03 8.99 5.78
N LEU A 48 7.03 8.17 6.11
CA LEU A 48 8.43 8.52 5.88
C LEU A 48 8.75 8.63 4.39
N ALA A 49 8.29 7.69 3.58
CA ALA A 49 8.50 7.72 2.14
C ALA A 49 7.88 8.97 1.50
N VAL A 50 6.67 9.32 1.93
CA VAL A 50 5.96 10.51 1.47
C VAL A 50 6.64 11.80 1.91
N GLN A 51 7.21 11.86 3.10
CA GLN A 51 8.01 13.00 3.56
C GLN A 51 9.28 13.19 2.71
N ASP A 52 9.97 12.11 2.35
CA ASP A 52 11.15 12.19 1.51
C ASP A 52 10.80 12.60 0.07
N GLU A 53 9.71 12.09 -0.48
CA GLU A 53 9.17 12.53 -1.77
C GLU A 53 8.79 14.02 -1.76
N PHE A 54 8.16 14.49 -0.68
CA PHE A 54 7.84 15.92 -0.54
C PHE A 54 9.10 16.79 -0.50
N ARG A 55 10.15 16.36 0.21
CA ARG A 55 11.45 17.07 0.23
C ARG A 55 12.08 17.10 -1.16
N LEU A 56 12.04 15.98 -1.88
CA LEU A 56 12.55 15.89 -3.26
C LEU A 56 11.76 16.82 -4.18
N TYR A 57 10.43 16.82 -4.08
CA TYR A 57 9.58 17.72 -4.83
C TYR A 57 9.89 19.19 -4.53
N ALA A 58 10.03 19.57 -3.26
CA ALA A 58 10.36 20.92 -2.86
C ALA A 58 11.71 21.39 -3.44
N ASN A 59 12.72 20.53 -3.39
CA ASN A 59 14.03 20.81 -3.96
C ASN A 59 13.95 20.99 -5.50
N LEU A 60 13.16 20.16 -6.18
CA LEU A 60 12.95 20.29 -7.62
C LEU A 60 12.25 21.61 -7.97
N GLN A 61 11.22 22.01 -7.22
CA GLN A 61 10.51 23.26 -7.43
C GLN A 61 11.45 24.48 -7.27
N HIS A 62 12.26 24.52 -6.22
CA HIS A 62 13.26 25.58 -6.03
C HIS A 62 14.31 25.63 -7.15
N LYS A 63 14.76 24.46 -7.63
CA LYS A 63 15.71 24.41 -8.75
C LYS A 63 15.08 24.95 -10.04
N LEU A 64 13.85 24.53 -10.36
CA LEU A 64 13.12 25.02 -11.54
C LEU A 64 12.84 26.52 -11.46
N GLU A 65 12.48 27.05 -10.30
CA GLU A 65 12.26 28.50 -10.10
C GLU A 65 13.53 29.29 -10.39
N ASN A 66 14.69 28.83 -9.89
CA ASN A 66 15.97 29.45 -10.15
C ASN A 66 16.34 29.42 -11.64
N GLU A 67 16.10 28.29 -12.31
CA GLU A 67 16.36 28.17 -13.76
C GLU A 67 15.46 29.10 -14.58
N VAL A 68 14.17 29.18 -14.26
CA VAL A 68 13.21 30.09 -14.91
C VAL A 68 13.59 31.55 -14.69
N GLN A 69 14.06 31.93 -13.49
CA GLN A 69 14.52 33.29 -13.21
C GLN A 69 15.78 33.66 -14.02
N GLN A 70 16.69 32.70 -14.23
CA GLN A 70 17.88 32.93 -15.05
C GLN A 70 17.57 33.08 -16.55
N MET A 71 16.52 32.48 -17.04
CA MET A 71 16.07 32.57 -18.43
C MET A 71 15.32 33.87 -18.76
N THR A 72 14.88 34.62 -17.72
CA THR A 72 14.14 35.87 -17.91
C THR A 72 15.14 37.03 -18.05
N PRO A 73 15.16 37.78 -19.18
CA PRO A 73 16.05 38.93 -19.33
C PRO A 73 15.81 39.94 -18.21
N THR A 74 16.91 40.38 -17.61
CA THR A 74 16.93 41.36 -16.52
C THR A 74 16.10 42.61 -16.87
N GLY A 75 15.08 42.87 -16.11
CA GLY A 75 14.42 44.16 -16.05
C GLY A 75 12.92 44.25 -16.42
N GLN A 76 12.29 43.20 -16.90
CA GLN A 76 10.82 43.23 -17.18
C GLN A 76 10.07 42.16 -16.41
N SER A 77 9.68 42.51 -15.21
CA SER A 77 8.77 41.71 -14.36
C SER A 77 7.28 41.88 -14.77
N TYR A 78 6.97 41.76 -16.02
CA TYR A 78 5.60 41.90 -16.53
C TYR A 78 4.99 40.64 -17.15
N GLY A 79 5.62 39.46 -16.93
CA GLY A 79 5.01 38.17 -17.27
C GLY A 79 4.26 37.59 -16.09
N PRO A 80 3.17 36.82 -16.31
CA PRO A 80 2.59 36.01 -15.25
C PRO A 80 3.70 35.09 -14.72
N ARG A 81 3.85 35.00 -13.38
CA ARG A 81 4.78 34.03 -12.76
C ARG A 81 4.35 32.64 -13.20
N VAL A 82 5.11 32.05 -14.09
CA VAL A 82 4.77 30.71 -14.63
C VAL A 82 5.00 29.65 -13.56
N LEU A 83 5.85 29.95 -12.57
CA LEU A 83 6.13 29.10 -11.44
C LEU A 83 6.21 29.93 -10.15
N ASP A 84 5.37 29.55 -9.17
CA ASP A 84 5.37 30.04 -7.80
C ASP A 84 5.58 28.81 -6.88
N THR A 85 6.82 28.65 -6.46
CA THR A 85 7.23 27.49 -5.63
C THR A 85 6.47 27.44 -4.31
N ALA A 86 6.28 28.58 -3.63
CA ALA A 86 5.57 28.61 -2.35
C ALA A 86 4.12 28.19 -2.52
N HIS A 87 3.45 28.69 -3.56
CA HIS A 87 2.09 28.29 -3.86
C HIS A 87 1.99 26.81 -4.26
N SER A 88 2.93 26.30 -5.08
CA SER A 88 2.98 24.89 -5.48
C SER A 88 3.14 23.97 -4.27
N LEU A 89 4.05 24.31 -3.36
CA LEU A 89 4.26 23.54 -2.12
C LEU A 89 3.02 23.58 -1.21
N ALA A 90 2.38 24.75 -1.06
CA ALA A 90 1.16 24.88 -0.26
C ALA A 90 0.00 24.05 -0.81
N MET A 91 -0.11 23.93 -2.14
CA MET A 91 -1.14 23.10 -2.77
C MET A 91 -0.96 21.60 -2.52
N VAL A 92 0.27 21.11 -2.53
CA VAL A 92 0.54 19.66 -2.42
C VAL A 92 0.73 19.21 -0.98
N ALA A 93 1.16 20.08 -0.07
CA ALA A 93 1.44 19.73 1.32
C ALA A 93 0.32 18.97 2.03
N PRO A 94 -0.98 19.32 1.89
CA PRO A 94 -2.06 18.59 2.53
C PRO A 94 -2.15 17.13 2.09
N TYR A 95 -1.85 16.84 0.83
CA TYR A 95 -1.87 15.48 0.29
C TYR A 95 -0.74 14.62 0.83
N TYR A 96 0.45 15.20 0.94
CA TYR A 96 1.58 14.53 1.55
C TYR A 96 1.40 14.35 3.06
N ALA A 97 0.79 15.32 3.74
CA ALA A 97 0.58 15.25 5.18
C ALA A 97 -0.46 14.23 5.61
N VAL A 98 -1.43 13.87 4.75
CA VAL A 98 -2.54 12.99 5.13
C VAL A 98 -2.07 11.63 5.63
N CYS A 99 -0.99 11.10 5.07
CA CYS A 99 -0.40 9.81 5.45
C CYS A 99 0.29 9.80 6.81
N CYS A 100 0.61 10.99 7.33
CA CYS A 100 1.37 11.16 8.58
C CYS A 100 0.49 11.60 9.74
N LYS A 101 -0.81 11.77 9.52
CA LYS A 101 -1.75 12.14 10.59
C LYS A 101 -1.99 10.96 11.54
N PRO A 102 -2.25 11.21 12.82
CA PRO A 102 -2.61 10.14 13.78
C PRO A 102 -3.79 9.27 13.31
N GLU A 103 -4.75 9.89 12.61
CA GLU A 103 -5.92 9.20 12.06
C GLU A 103 -5.53 8.15 11.01
N ALA A 104 -4.46 8.39 10.24
CA ALA A 104 -3.96 7.42 9.27
C ALA A 104 -3.48 6.14 9.97
N ALA A 105 -2.78 6.24 11.09
CA ALA A 105 -2.36 5.09 11.87
C ALA A 105 -3.56 4.31 12.43
N ALA A 106 -4.60 5.00 12.89
CA ALA A 106 -5.83 4.35 13.37
C ALA A 106 -6.55 3.58 12.25
N ILE A 107 -6.62 4.15 11.04
CA ILE A 107 -7.19 3.51 9.85
C ILE A 107 -6.40 2.25 9.48
N LEU A 108 -5.06 2.32 9.46
CA LEU A 108 -4.21 1.18 9.17
C LEU A 108 -4.34 0.07 10.22
N ARG A 109 -4.38 0.43 11.51
CA ARG A 109 -4.59 -0.52 12.62
C ARG A 109 -5.93 -1.23 12.51
N ALA A 110 -6.99 -0.52 12.13
CA ALA A 110 -8.30 -1.08 11.90
C ALA A 110 -8.42 -1.80 10.55
N ASP A 111 -7.39 -1.77 9.72
CA ASP A 111 -7.40 -2.24 8.33
C ASP A 111 -8.60 -1.70 7.54
N GLN A 112 -8.94 -0.44 7.76
CA GLN A 112 -9.96 0.25 6.99
C GLN A 112 -9.36 0.83 5.72
N LYS A 113 -10.15 0.85 4.64
CA LYS A 113 -9.73 1.46 3.39
C LYS A 113 -9.43 2.94 3.63
N ALA A 114 -8.19 3.34 3.39
CA ALA A 114 -7.79 4.74 3.60
C ALA A 114 -8.55 5.66 2.63
N PRO A 115 -9.09 6.79 3.11
CA PRO A 115 -9.82 7.75 2.27
C PRO A 115 -8.84 8.61 1.49
N TRP A 116 -8.21 8.06 0.46
CA TRP A 116 -7.35 8.81 -0.45
C TRP A 116 -8.20 9.45 -1.53
N GLN A 117 -8.23 10.78 -1.54
CA GLN A 117 -8.88 11.53 -2.62
C GLN A 117 -7.85 11.89 -3.68
N PRO A 118 -8.11 11.60 -4.95
CA PRO A 118 -7.26 12.07 -6.03
C PRO A 118 -7.37 13.60 -6.18
N LEU A 119 -6.29 14.23 -6.63
CA LEU A 119 -6.24 15.68 -6.95
C LEU A 119 -7.24 16.14 -8.01
N SER A 120 -7.89 15.22 -8.70
CA SER A 120 -8.84 15.52 -9.79
C SER A 120 -10.07 16.34 -9.38
N GLU A 121 -10.31 16.50 -8.07
CA GLU A 121 -11.42 17.29 -7.51
C GLU A 121 -11.01 18.71 -7.11
N LYS A 122 -10.08 19.33 -7.85
CA LYS A 122 -9.71 20.73 -7.63
C LYS A 122 -10.92 21.66 -7.75
N THR A 123 -11.05 22.57 -6.80
CA THR A 123 -12.06 23.62 -6.84
C THR A 123 -11.81 24.60 -8.00
N LEU A 124 -12.83 25.36 -8.41
CA LEU A 124 -12.67 26.41 -9.44
C LEU A 124 -11.60 27.44 -9.05
N ILE A 125 -11.48 27.76 -7.74
CA ILE A 125 -10.47 28.70 -7.21
C ILE A 125 -9.06 28.15 -7.41
N GLU A 126 -8.85 26.84 -7.15
CA GLU A 126 -7.57 26.19 -7.38
C GLU A 126 -7.20 26.12 -8.87
N LYS A 127 -8.19 25.93 -9.75
CA LYS A 127 -7.99 25.99 -11.22
C LYS A 127 -7.58 27.39 -11.67
N TRP A 128 -8.15 28.45 -11.09
CA TRP A 128 -7.74 29.83 -11.38
C TRP A 128 -6.33 30.16 -10.87
N ALA A 129 -5.94 29.63 -9.71
CA ALA A 129 -4.58 29.76 -9.23
C ALA A 129 -3.55 29.16 -10.21
N CYS A 130 -3.92 28.09 -10.92
CA CYS A 130 -3.10 27.48 -11.95
C CYS A 130 -2.85 28.37 -13.18
N VAL A 131 -3.70 29.36 -13.46
CA VAL A 131 -3.44 30.31 -14.56
C VAL A 131 -2.18 31.13 -14.30
N ARG A 132 -1.87 31.44 -13.04
CA ARG A 132 -0.69 32.21 -12.64
C ARG A 132 0.48 31.32 -12.19
N ASN A 133 0.26 30.02 -12.07
CA ASN A 133 1.26 29.04 -11.62
C ASN A 133 1.14 27.75 -12.45
N SER A 134 1.11 27.89 -13.77
CA SER A 134 0.80 26.77 -14.68
C SER A 134 1.81 25.63 -14.60
N VAL A 135 3.11 25.95 -14.49
CA VAL A 135 4.18 24.95 -14.33
C VAL A 135 4.09 24.30 -12.94
N GLY A 136 3.85 25.10 -11.89
CA GLY A 136 3.67 24.58 -10.54
C GLY A 136 2.48 23.63 -10.43
N CYS A 137 1.34 23.95 -11.05
CA CYS A 137 0.20 23.05 -11.09
C CYS A 137 0.46 21.77 -11.87
N LEU A 138 1.10 21.87 -13.04
CA LEU A 138 1.45 20.70 -13.84
C LEU A 138 2.40 19.75 -13.08
N THR A 139 3.45 20.30 -12.48
CA THR A 139 4.40 19.51 -11.68
C THR A 139 3.75 18.94 -10.44
N SER A 140 2.79 19.63 -9.82
CA SER A 140 1.99 19.10 -8.71
C SER A 140 1.14 17.92 -9.15
N ASP A 141 0.47 18.00 -10.27
CA ASP A 141 -0.36 16.92 -10.81
C ASP A 141 0.46 15.66 -11.17
N ILE A 142 1.70 15.85 -11.60
CA ILE A 142 2.62 14.75 -11.91
C ILE A 142 3.22 14.15 -10.63
N SER A 143 3.53 14.98 -9.64
CA SER A 143 4.26 14.57 -8.43
C SER A 143 3.37 14.04 -7.31
N ILE A 144 2.04 14.27 -7.36
CA ILE A 144 1.12 13.59 -6.45
C ILE A 144 0.79 12.23 -7.07
N PRO A 145 1.65 11.24 -6.86
CA PRO A 145 1.39 9.91 -7.37
C PRO A 145 0.19 9.33 -6.65
N SER A 146 -0.31 8.26 -7.19
CA SER A 146 -1.33 7.42 -6.60
C SER A 146 -0.87 6.77 -5.27
N PHE A 147 -0.47 7.59 -4.27
CA PHE A 147 -0.08 7.09 -2.94
C PHE A 147 -1.17 6.25 -2.31
N GLY A 148 -2.44 6.57 -2.60
CA GLY A 148 -3.56 5.76 -2.18
C GLY A 148 -3.47 4.32 -2.65
N GLU A 149 -3.21 4.11 -3.92
CA GLU A 149 -3.01 2.77 -4.47
C GLU A 149 -1.85 2.03 -3.79
N TYR A 150 -0.81 2.78 -3.42
CA TYR A 150 0.35 2.21 -2.76
C TYR A 150 0.04 1.72 -1.35
N VAL A 151 -0.71 2.51 -0.57
CA VAL A 151 -1.18 2.12 0.76
C VAL A 151 -2.11 0.91 0.67
N TYR A 152 -3.02 0.90 -0.30
CA TYR A 152 -3.91 -0.24 -0.52
C TYR A 152 -3.13 -1.54 -0.76
N ARG A 153 -2.04 -1.48 -1.54
CA ARG A 153 -1.17 -2.65 -1.75
C ARG A 153 -0.46 -3.11 -0.48
N LEU A 154 -0.02 -2.19 0.38
CA LEU A 154 0.58 -2.56 1.67
C LEU A 154 -0.45 -3.22 2.59
N GLN A 155 -1.68 -2.69 2.63
CA GLN A 155 -2.78 -3.32 3.37
C GLN A 155 -3.13 -4.70 2.79
N ASP A 156 -3.15 -4.83 1.46
CA ASP A 156 -3.41 -6.11 0.80
C ASP A 156 -2.27 -7.11 1.04
N THR A 157 -1.02 -6.65 1.14
CA THR A 157 0.12 -7.51 1.54
C THR A 157 -0.05 -8.01 2.96
N ALA A 158 -0.46 -7.16 3.91
CA ALA A 158 -0.73 -7.58 5.28
C ALA A 158 -1.86 -8.63 5.33
N MET A 159 -2.90 -8.48 4.51
CA MET A 159 -3.96 -9.49 4.38
C MET A 159 -3.47 -10.80 3.75
N GLN A 160 -2.56 -10.73 2.77
CA GLN A 160 -1.93 -11.91 2.18
C GLN A 160 -1.11 -12.68 3.21
N GLN A 161 -0.35 -11.98 4.06
CA GLN A 161 0.38 -12.60 5.17
C GLN A 161 -0.59 -13.24 6.19
N ARG A 162 -1.73 -12.61 6.49
CA ARG A 162 -2.79 -13.20 7.33
C ARG A 162 -3.36 -14.48 6.71
N ALA A 163 -3.66 -14.46 5.41
CA ALA A 163 -4.17 -15.63 4.69
C ALA A 163 -3.12 -16.78 4.69
N PHE A 164 -1.86 -16.46 4.49
CA PHE A 164 -0.77 -17.44 4.58
C PHE A 164 -0.64 -18.02 6.00
N ASN A 165 -0.70 -17.19 7.04
CA ASN A 165 -0.65 -17.65 8.43
C ASN A 165 -1.86 -18.52 8.80
N ALA A 166 -3.04 -18.25 8.24
CA ALA A 166 -4.20 -19.12 8.37
C ALA A 166 -3.95 -20.48 7.72
N ALA A 167 -3.38 -20.51 6.50
CA ALA A 167 -3.00 -21.74 5.83
C ALA A 167 -1.97 -22.53 6.64
N LEU A 168 -0.95 -21.85 7.16
CA LEU A 168 0.07 -22.44 8.01
C LEU A 168 -0.52 -23.07 9.29
N ALA A 169 -1.44 -22.36 9.95
CA ALA A 169 -2.15 -22.86 11.12
C ALA A 169 -2.98 -24.12 10.79
N LEU A 170 -3.65 -24.15 9.64
CA LEU A 170 -4.39 -25.33 9.17
C LEU A 170 -3.44 -26.52 8.90
N TYR A 171 -2.31 -26.29 8.25
CA TYR A 171 -1.36 -27.37 7.94
C TYR A 171 -0.71 -27.98 9.19
N ARG A 172 -0.62 -27.25 10.30
CA ARG A 172 -0.15 -27.78 11.60
C ARG A 172 -1.15 -28.72 12.26
N LEU A 173 -2.40 -28.73 11.83
CA LEU A 173 -3.42 -29.66 12.27
C LEU A 173 -3.35 -30.97 11.46
N SER A 174 -3.81 -32.08 12.04
CA SER A 174 -4.02 -33.32 11.30
C SER A 174 -5.08 -33.11 10.19
N ALA A 175 -4.97 -33.87 9.10
CA ALA A 175 -5.89 -33.74 7.96
C ALA A 175 -7.38 -33.83 8.36
N GLY A 176 -7.72 -34.74 9.30
CA GLY A 176 -9.10 -34.88 9.80
C GLY A 176 -9.60 -33.69 10.62
N GLN A 177 -8.71 -32.87 11.18
CA GLN A 177 -9.07 -31.70 12.01
C GLN A 177 -9.17 -30.42 11.18
N ARG A 178 -8.49 -30.32 10.04
CA ARG A 178 -8.42 -29.08 9.24
C ARG A 178 -9.79 -28.56 8.83
N ARG A 179 -10.64 -29.46 8.33
CA ARG A 179 -11.97 -29.05 7.88
C ARG A 179 -12.85 -28.54 9.02
N ALA A 180 -12.81 -29.17 10.17
CA ALA A 180 -13.56 -28.75 11.35
C ALA A 180 -13.05 -27.44 11.95
N ALA A 181 -11.75 -27.14 11.80
CA ALA A 181 -11.13 -25.94 12.32
C ALA A 181 -11.16 -24.76 11.35
N LEU A 182 -11.52 -24.97 10.07
CA LEU A 182 -11.37 -24.00 8.99
C LEU A 182 -11.98 -22.64 9.34
N ASP A 183 -13.27 -22.59 9.65
CA ASP A 183 -13.97 -21.32 9.89
C ASP A 183 -13.39 -20.57 11.10
N LYS A 184 -13.00 -21.30 12.15
CA LYS A 184 -12.37 -20.73 13.34
C LYS A 184 -11.02 -20.11 12.99
N VAL A 185 -10.17 -20.85 12.27
CA VAL A 185 -8.83 -20.37 11.87
C VAL A 185 -8.94 -19.15 10.96
N LEU A 186 -9.83 -19.16 9.98
CA LEU A 186 -10.07 -18.01 9.12
C LEU A 186 -10.52 -16.78 9.91
N ALA A 187 -11.41 -16.95 10.87
CA ALA A 187 -11.90 -15.86 11.72
C ALA A 187 -10.77 -15.30 12.60
N GLU A 188 -9.93 -16.15 13.20
CA GLU A 188 -8.80 -15.74 14.06
C GLU A 188 -7.72 -14.96 13.29
N HIS A 189 -7.51 -15.28 12.02
CA HIS A 189 -6.52 -14.62 11.17
C HIS A 189 -7.09 -13.46 10.34
N SER A 190 -8.39 -13.24 10.35
CA SER A 190 -9.02 -12.09 9.68
C SER A 190 -8.56 -10.77 10.30
N SER A 191 -8.60 -9.69 9.52
CA SER A 191 -8.38 -8.34 10.06
C SER A 191 -9.65 -7.80 10.72
N PRO A 192 -9.59 -6.68 11.46
CA PRO A 192 -10.78 -6.07 12.05
C PRO A 192 -11.88 -5.71 11.03
N SER A 193 -11.50 -5.34 9.79
CA SER A 193 -12.45 -4.87 8.77
C SER A 193 -12.63 -5.81 7.59
N ARG A 194 -11.68 -6.71 7.33
CA ARG A 194 -11.74 -7.65 6.20
C ARG A 194 -11.64 -9.10 6.68
N LYS A 195 -12.51 -9.94 6.14
CA LYS A 195 -12.55 -11.36 6.48
C LYS A 195 -11.81 -12.19 5.46
N LEU A 196 -11.13 -13.23 5.95
CA LEU A 196 -10.66 -14.31 5.12
C LEU A 196 -11.84 -15.24 4.82
N SER A 197 -11.92 -15.72 3.59
CA SER A 197 -12.97 -16.60 3.09
C SER A 197 -12.36 -17.82 2.41
N TRP A 198 -13.11 -18.92 2.40
CA TRP A 198 -12.71 -20.17 1.75
C TRP A 198 -13.51 -20.42 0.48
N ASN A 199 -12.84 -20.69 -0.63
CA ASN A 199 -13.46 -21.19 -1.84
C ASN A 199 -13.27 -22.71 -1.93
N GLU A 200 -14.35 -23.44 -1.81
CA GLU A 200 -14.34 -24.91 -1.82
C GLU A 200 -13.95 -25.51 -3.17
N GLN A 201 -14.34 -24.86 -4.26
CA GLN A 201 -14.09 -25.36 -5.63
C GLN A 201 -12.62 -25.17 -6.00
N GLU A 202 -12.06 -24.03 -5.69
CA GLU A 202 -10.67 -23.67 -6.00
C GLU A 202 -9.70 -24.16 -4.91
N ARG A 203 -10.20 -24.50 -3.73
CA ARG A 203 -9.40 -24.85 -2.53
C ARG A 203 -8.42 -23.76 -2.13
N MET A 204 -8.93 -22.53 -2.07
CA MET A 204 -8.10 -21.34 -1.82
C MET A 204 -8.71 -20.48 -0.72
N ILE A 205 -7.83 -19.85 0.07
CA ILE A 205 -8.18 -18.76 0.98
C ILE A 205 -8.04 -17.45 0.21
N TYR A 206 -9.05 -16.59 0.28
CA TYR A 206 -9.07 -15.29 -0.36
C TYR A 206 -9.66 -14.22 0.56
N PHE A 207 -9.54 -12.98 0.15
CA PHE A 207 -10.09 -11.79 0.82
C PHE A 207 -10.40 -10.70 -0.21
N ASP A 208 -11.23 -9.72 0.17
CA ASP A 208 -11.53 -8.58 -0.67
C ASP A 208 -10.35 -7.60 -0.66
N ALA A 209 -9.67 -7.46 -1.80
CA ALA A 209 -8.55 -6.56 -1.94
C ALA A 209 -9.00 -5.10 -2.10
N TYR A 210 -8.25 -4.17 -1.50
CA TYR A 210 -8.45 -2.73 -1.70
C TYR A 210 -7.92 -2.23 -3.03
N SER A 211 -6.94 -2.94 -3.61
CA SER A 211 -6.36 -2.68 -4.94
C SER A 211 -6.71 -3.83 -5.92
N PRO A 212 -7.95 -3.90 -6.44
CA PRO A 212 -8.43 -5.07 -7.21
C PRO A 212 -7.62 -5.35 -8.47
N ASN A 213 -7.06 -4.31 -9.11
CA ASN A 213 -6.23 -4.46 -10.33
C ASN A 213 -4.86 -5.08 -10.06
N LYS A 214 -4.45 -5.20 -8.80
CA LYS A 214 -3.16 -5.73 -8.34
C LYS A 214 -3.36 -6.54 -7.06
N ALA A 215 -4.51 -7.19 -6.94
CA ALA A 215 -4.79 -8.09 -5.83
C ALA A 215 -3.74 -9.20 -5.76
N PRO A 216 -3.27 -9.58 -4.57
CA PRO A 216 -2.45 -10.76 -4.39
C PRO A 216 -3.20 -12.03 -4.81
N ASP A 217 -2.46 -13.04 -5.22
CA ASP A 217 -3.02 -14.34 -5.56
C ASP A 217 -3.62 -15.01 -4.30
N PRO A 218 -4.76 -15.70 -4.42
CA PRO A 218 -5.33 -16.47 -3.31
C PRO A 218 -4.37 -17.56 -2.82
N ILE A 219 -4.41 -17.87 -1.52
CA ILE A 219 -3.54 -18.87 -0.90
C ILE A 219 -4.13 -20.28 -1.08
N PRO A 220 -3.45 -21.21 -1.80
CA PRO A 220 -3.91 -22.57 -1.98
C PRO A 220 -3.76 -23.39 -0.68
N VAL A 221 -4.80 -24.17 -0.33
CA VAL A 221 -4.77 -25.05 0.85
C VAL A 221 -5.34 -26.43 0.51
N ASN A 222 -4.56 -27.46 0.79
CA ASN A 222 -5.03 -28.83 0.71
C ASN A 222 -5.49 -29.35 2.07
N LEU A 223 -6.81 -29.32 2.31
CA LEU A 223 -7.40 -29.77 3.56
C LEU A 223 -7.22 -31.29 3.81
N ASN A 224 -6.97 -32.06 2.74
CA ASN A 224 -6.87 -33.53 2.78
C ASN A 224 -5.42 -34.04 2.71
N ALA A 225 -4.43 -33.17 2.56
CA ALA A 225 -3.03 -33.58 2.48
C ALA A 225 -2.51 -34.13 3.81
N GLY A 226 -1.71 -35.20 3.76
CA GLY A 226 -1.08 -35.78 4.94
C GLY A 226 -1.83 -36.98 5.56
N LYS A 227 -2.47 -37.79 4.71
CA LYS A 227 -2.86 -39.16 5.08
C LYS A 227 -1.68 -40.08 5.04
#